data_8e134ac4c2a8ac2387b4476ab8de3d55
#
_entry.id   8e134ac4c2a8ac2387b4476ab8de3d55
#
_cell.length_a   1.000
_cell.length_b   1.000
_cell.length_c   1.000
_cell.angle_alpha   90.00
_cell.angle_beta   90.00
_cell.angle_gamma   90.00
#
_symmetry.space_group_name_H-M   'P 1'
#
loop_
_entity.id
_entity.type
_entity.pdbx_description
1 polymer ?
#
loop_
_entity_poly.entity_id
_entity_poly.type
_entity_poly.pdbx_seq_one_letter_code
_entity_poly.pdbx_strand_id
1 'polypeptide(L)'
;MFHLTAEPAPPKKFASGLDKKTENPKIVTEDKKEEHPIPAIQKAETDVVMFQNVNLNDCIFTILQCLSHISEKHYYGVTILVDVLRGAQSKRITDAELDKIPEYGKLGMLDRESVVYIVEWLLEQHYILKTKHPKYPVLHPTYEGMHYKESITEELLKELAEKLRG
;
A
#
# COMPACT_ATOMS: atom_id res chain seq x y z
N MET A 1 -63.81 10.88 9.95
CA MET A 1 -63.86 12.34 9.89
C MET A 1 -62.97 12.88 10.99
N PHE A 2 -61.83 13.35 10.61
CA PHE A 2 -61.06 14.47 11.22
C PHE A 2 -59.81 14.66 10.40
N HIS A 3 -59.89 15.63 9.52
CA HIS A 3 -58.76 16.22 8.85
C HIS A 3 -57.93 16.99 9.85
N LEU A 4 -56.64 16.69 9.96
CA LEU A 4 -55.66 17.59 10.49
C LEU A 4 -54.57 17.79 9.45
N THR A 5 -54.79 18.83 8.64
CA THR A 5 -53.75 19.40 7.80
C THR A 5 -52.79 20.19 8.70
N ALA A 6 -51.59 19.70 8.87
CA ALA A 6 -50.50 20.47 9.45
C ALA A 6 -49.83 21.25 8.32
N GLU A 7 -49.97 22.55 8.36
CA GLU A 7 -49.25 23.50 7.50
C GLU A 7 -47.78 23.51 7.83
N PRO A 8 -46.87 23.52 6.83
CA PRO A 8 -45.45 23.73 7.06
C PRO A 8 -45.21 25.23 7.32
N ALA A 9 -44.46 25.52 8.38
CA ALA A 9 -44.05 26.84 8.74
C ALA A 9 -43.11 27.47 7.66
N PRO A 10 -43.20 28.78 7.40
CA PRO A 10 -42.38 29.41 6.39
C PRO A 10 -40.93 29.60 6.87
N PRO A 11 -39.96 29.57 5.98
CA PRO A 11 -38.57 29.77 6.34
C PRO A 11 -38.31 31.21 6.72
N LYS A 12 -37.68 31.38 7.87
CA LYS A 12 -37.22 32.73 8.32
C LYS A 12 -36.17 33.23 7.36
N LYS A 13 -36.49 34.31 6.69
CA LYS A 13 -35.55 35.13 5.95
C LYS A 13 -34.56 35.77 6.94
N PHE A 14 -33.31 35.35 6.89
CA PHE A 14 -32.25 36.14 7.48
C PHE A 14 -31.97 37.32 6.59
N ALA A 15 -32.27 38.50 7.10
CA ALA A 15 -31.90 39.74 6.48
C ALA A 15 -30.38 39.90 6.53
N SER A 16 -29.78 39.90 5.36
CA SER A 16 -28.43 40.37 5.15
C SER A 16 -28.41 41.86 5.32
N GLY A 17 -27.71 42.29 6.30
CA GLY A 17 -27.39 43.69 6.42
C GLY A 17 -26.14 43.80 7.23
N LEU A 18 -25.05 44.05 6.57
CA LEU A 18 -24.03 44.97 7.08
C LEU A 18 -22.82 44.98 6.15
N ASP A 19 -22.84 45.91 5.23
CA ASP A 19 -21.63 46.51 4.72
C ASP A 19 -20.86 47.11 5.90
N LYS A 20 -19.72 46.51 6.22
CA LYS A 20 -18.64 47.21 6.87
C LYS A 20 -17.36 46.98 6.12
N LYS A 21 -17.11 47.93 5.27
CA LYS A 21 -15.84 48.42 4.82
C LYS A 21 -14.85 48.33 5.98
N THR A 22 -14.05 47.32 6.04
CA THR A 22 -12.87 47.25 6.90
C THR A 22 -11.66 47.48 6.03
N GLU A 23 -11.11 48.66 6.20
CA GLU A 23 -9.81 49.05 5.68
C GLU A 23 -8.78 48.05 6.18
N ASN A 24 -7.99 47.51 5.26
CA ASN A 24 -6.81 46.73 5.53
C ASN A 24 -5.79 47.61 6.26
N PRO A 25 -5.38 47.23 7.46
CA PRO A 25 -4.11 47.73 7.95
C PRO A 25 -3.00 47.00 7.18
N LYS A 26 -2.16 47.74 6.53
CA LYS A 26 -0.90 47.31 6.00
C LYS A 26 -0.12 46.64 7.12
N ILE A 27 -0.07 45.32 7.11
CA ILE A 27 0.91 44.60 7.88
C ILE A 27 2.20 44.66 7.09
N VAL A 28 3.07 45.53 7.53
CA VAL A 28 4.46 45.44 7.17
C VAL A 28 5.03 44.21 7.84
N THR A 29 5.12 43.14 7.10
CA THR A 29 5.89 42.00 7.52
C THR A 29 7.35 42.30 7.32
N GLU A 30 8.01 42.71 8.38
CA GLU A 30 9.45 42.55 8.42
C GLU A 30 9.75 41.04 8.44
N ASP A 31 10.33 40.62 7.34
CA ASP A 31 10.97 39.31 7.20
C ASP A 31 12.05 39.14 8.28
N LYS A 32 11.70 38.38 9.32
CA LYS A 32 12.68 37.54 9.99
C LYS A 32 12.34 36.10 9.62
N LYS A 33 12.89 35.69 8.50
CA LYS A 33 13.11 34.31 8.15
C LYS A 33 14.00 33.70 9.24
N GLU A 34 13.40 33.22 10.30
CA GLU A 34 13.98 32.13 11.04
C GLU A 34 13.69 30.89 10.24
N GLU A 35 14.57 30.59 9.33
CA GLU A 35 14.74 29.25 8.83
C GLU A 35 15.09 28.38 10.06
N HIS A 36 14.05 27.78 10.66
CA HIS A 36 14.30 26.54 11.33
C HIS A 36 14.80 25.57 10.27
N PRO A 37 16.06 25.08 10.35
CA PRO A 37 16.44 23.99 9.53
C PRO A 37 15.50 22.86 9.93
N ILE A 38 14.58 22.54 9.03
CA ILE A 38 13.93 21.24 9.03
C ILE A 38 15.10 20.28 9.14
N PRO A 39 15.22 19.47 10.20
CA PRO A 39 16.23 18.45 10.20
C PRO A 39 16.00 17.69 8.91
N ALA A 40 16.95 17.78 8.01
CA ALA A 40 16.99 16.90 6.87
C ALA A 40 16.77 15.53 7.50
N ILE A 41 15.62 14.93 7.23
CA ILE A 41 15.41 13.51 7.43
C ILE A 41 16.54 12.95 6.61
N GLN A 42 17.64 12.63 7.28
CA GLN A 42 18.67 11.81 6.70
C GLN A 42 17.88 10.59 6.29
N LYS A 43 17.60 10.54 4.98
CA LYS A 43 17.27 9.31 4.31
C LYS A 43 18.41 8.41 4.75
N ALA A 44 18.17 7.59 5.77
CA ALA A 44 19.07 6.54 6.11
C ALA A 44 19.32 5.86 4.78
N GLU A 45 20.56 5.92 4.28
CA GLU A 45 20.99 5.06 3.20
C GLU A 45 20.79 3.68 3.78
N THR A 46 19.59 3.15 3.55
CA THR A 46 19.29 1.76 3.85
C THR A 46 20.23 1.01 2.96
N ASP A 47 21.25 0.37 3.54
CA ASP A 47 22.15 -0.48 2.80
C ASP A 47 21.30 -1.38 1.93
N VAL A 48 21.40 -1.19 0.61
CA VAL A 48 20.56 -1.85 -0.36
C VAL A 48 20.96 -3.32 -0.38
N VAL A 49 20.15 -4.16 0.27
CA VAL A 49 20.40 -5.60 0.28
C VAL A 49 19.98 -6.18 -1.07
N MET A 50 20.99 -6.55 -1.87
CA MET A 50 20.78 -7.08 -3.21
C MET A 50 20.80 -8.61 -3.23
N PHE A 51 19.86 -9.19 -3.97
CA PHE A 51 19.82 -10.61 -4.32
C PHE A 51 19.52 -10.78 -5.82
N GLN A 52 20.35 -11.54 -6.54
CA GLN A 52 20.21 -11.74 -8.00
C GLN A 52 20.01 -10.42 -8.80
N ASN A 53 20.76 -9.37 -8.44
CA ASN A 53 20.66 -8.02 -9.02
C ASN A 53 19.33 -7.29 -8.76
N VAL A 54 18.53 -7.73 -7.81
CA VAL A 54 17.28 -7.09 -7.40
C VAL A 54 17.38 -6.65 -5.95
N ASN A 55 16.87 -5.48 -5.65
CA ASN A 55 16.75 -5.00 -4.28
C ASN A 55 15.66 -5.79 -3.54
N LEU A 56 16.02 -6.49 -2.46
CA LEU A 56 15.07 -7.30 -1.69
C LEU A 56 13.94 -6.45 -1.09
N ASN A 57 14.22 -5.23 -0.70
CA ASN A 57 13.21 -4.31 -0.20
C ASN A 57 12.14 -4.01 -1.27
N ASP A 58 12.57 -3.77 -2.51
CA ASP A 58 11.66 -3.55 -3.63
C ASP A 58 10.89 -4.81 -4.00
N CYS A 59 11.51 -6.00 -3.88
CA CYS A 59 10.83 -7.28 -4.08
C CYS A 59 9.70 -7.47 -3.07
N ILE A 60 9.97 -7.28 -1.80
CA ILE A 60 8.97 -7.40 -0.72
C ILE A 60 7.84 -6.41 -0.96
N PHE A 61 8.16 -5.16 -1.26
CA PHE A 61 7.17 -4.15 -1.58
C PHE A 61 6.28 -4.57 -2.76
N THR A 62 6.89 -5.04 -3.83
CA THR A 62 6.17 -5.49 -5.02
C THR A 62 5.24 -6.67 -4.70
N ILE A 63 5.68 -7.61 -3.87
CA ILE A 63 4.86 -8.76 -3.45
C ILE A 63 3.65 -8.30 -2.63
N LEU A 64 3.85 -7.43 -1.65
CA LEU A 64 2.77 -6.93 -0.79
C LEU A 64 1.77 -6.05 -1.56
N GLN A 65 2.25 -5.20 -2.46
CA GLN A 65 1.40 -4.40 -3.35
C GLN A 65 0.58 -5.29 -4.29
N CYS A 66 1.22 -6.26 -4.93
CA CYS A 66 0.55 -7.23 -5.78
C CYS A 66 -0.55 -7.97 -5.01
N LEU A 67 -0.24 -8.45 -3.80
CA LEU A 67 -1.21 -9.15 -2.96
C LEU A 67 -2.38 -8.24 -2.58
N SER A 68 -2.14 -6.97 -2.29
CA SER A 68 -3.19 -5.99 -2.00
C SER A 68 -4.13 -5.83 -3.20
N HIS A 69 -3.58 -5.57 -4.39
CA HIS A 69 -4.37 -5.39 -5.62
C HIS A 69 -5.19 -6.63 -6.01
N ILE A 70 -4.60 -7.83 -5.93
CA ILE A 70 -5.33 -9.05 -6.27
C ILE A 70 -6.40 -9.40 -5.23
N SER A 71 -6.18 -9.04 -3.96
CA SER A 71 -7.14 -9.29 -2.86
C SER A 71 -8.39 -8.41 -2.93
N GLU A 72 -8.32 -7.27 -3.61
CA GLU A 72 -9.48 -6.40 -3.85
C GLU A 72 -10.56 -7.06 -4.72
N LYS A 73 -10.13 -7.91 -5.67
CA LYS A 73 -11.02 -8.56 -6.62
C LYS A 73 -11.40 -9.97 -6.19
N HIS A 74 -10.41 -10.77 -5.85
CA HIS A 74 -10.55 -12.17 -5.50
C HIS A 74 -9.42 -12.64 -4.60
N TYR A 75 -9.67 -13.72 -3.87
CA TYR A 75 -8.68 -14.34 -3.01
C TYR A 75 -7.90 -15.43 -3.73
N TYR A 76 -6.58 -15.35 -3.68
CA TYR A 76 -5.70 -16.27 -4.36
C TYR A 76 -4.65 -16.86 -3.39
N GLY A 77 -4.14 -18.03 -3.74
CA GLY A 77 -3.04 -18.68 -3.03
C GLY A 77 -1.67 -18.32 -3.59
N VAL A 78 -0.62 -18.84 -2.96
CA VAL A 78 0.78 -18.61 -3.31
C VAL A 78 1.06 -18.82 -4.81
N THR A 79 0.54 -19.87 -5.41
CA THR A 79 0.81 -20.21 -6.82
C THR A 79 0.41 -19.09 -7.77
N ILE A 80 -0.79 -18.53 -7.62
CA ILE A 80 -1.27 -17.45 -8.49
C ILE A 80 -0.49 -16.17 -8.23
N LEU A 81 -0.23 -15.84 -6.98
CA LEU A 81 0.59 -14.67 -6.62
C LEU A 81 1.97 -14.74 -7.30
N VAL A 82 2.65 -15.88 -7.19
CA VAL A 82 3.97 -16.09 -7.81
C VAL A 82 3.90 -16.03 -9.33
N ASP A 83 2.88 -16.66 -9.94
CA ASP A 83 2.70 -16.66 -11.39
C ASP A 83 2.45 -15.24 -11.93
N VAL A 84 1.67 -14.42 -11.23
CA VAL A 84 1.43 -13.00 -11.56
C VAL A 84 2.71 -12.20 -11.46
N LEU A 85 3.44 -12.30 -10.35
CA LEU A 85 4.70 -11.57 -10.12
C LEU A 85 5.77 -11.90 -11.15
N ARG A 86 5.77 -13.13 -11.65
CA ARG A 86 6.71 -13.59 -12.69
C ARG A 86 6.23 -13.33 -14.11
N GLY A 87 5.01 -12.85 -14.29
CA GLY A 87 4.45 -12.59 -15.61
C GLY A 87 4.08 -13.88 -16.39
N ALA A 88 3.62 -14.91 -15.69
CA ALA A 88 3.22 -16.16 -16.31
C ALA A 88 1.96 -15.98 -17.18
N GLN A 89 2.05 -16.37 -18.42
CA GLN A 89 0.93 -16.32 -19.37
C GLN A 89 0.06 -17.58 -19.20
N SER A 90 -0.97 -17.49 -18.40
CA SER A 90 -1.94 -18.57 -18.25
C SER A 90 -3.35 -18.04 -18.44
N LYS A 91 -4.23 -18.88 -18.99
CA LYS A 91 -5.65 -18.55 -19.16
C LYS A 91 -6.28 -18.06 -17.86
N ARG A 92 -5.91 -18.63 -16.73
CA ARG A 92 -6.41 -18.25 -15.41
C ARG A 92 -6.05 -16.80 -15.02
N ILE A 93 -4.85 -16.34 -15.39
CA ILE A 93 -4.38 -14.99 -15.14
C ILE A 93 -5.12 -14.01 -16.06
N THR A 94 -5.23 -14.35 -17.36
CA THR A 94 -5.89 -13.50 -18.36
C THR A 94 -7.39 -13.40 -18.13
N ASP A 95 -8.07 -14.51 -17.82
CA ASP A 95 -9.52 -14.51 -17.54
C ASP A 95 -9.85 -13.68 -16.27
N ALA A 96 -8.93 -13.61 -15.32
CA ALA A 96 -9.06 -12.82 -14.10
C ALA A 96 -8.49 -11.39 -14.23
N GLU A 97 -7.99 -11.02 -15.41
CA GLU A 97 -7.38 -9.71 -15.70
C GLU A 97 -6.19 -9.35 -14.76
N LEU A 98 -5.50 -10.36 -14.24
CA LEU A 98 -4.35 -10.20 -13.36
C LEU A 98 -3.08 -9.78 -14.13
N ASP A 99 -3.07 -9.95 -15.44
CA ASP A 99 -2.05 -9.44 -16.34
C ASP A 99 -2.08 -7.90 -16.53
N LYS A 100 -3.15 -7.27 -16.07
CA LYS A 100 -3.33 -5.81 -16.16
C LYS A 100 -2.89 -5.05 -14.91
N ILE A 101 -2.53 -5.74 -13.82
CA ILE A 101 -2.08 -5.07 -12.60
C ILE A 101 -0.64 -4.55 -12.75
N PRO A 102 -0.30 -3.45 -12.04
CA PRO A 102 1.03 -2.82 -12.16
C PRO A 102 2.21 -3.72 -11.80
N GLU A 103 2.00 -4.71 -10.95
CA GLU A 103 3.05 -5.62 -10.45
C GLU A 103 3.26 -6.84 -11.35
N TYR A 104 2.43 -7.04 -12.36
CA TYR A 104 2.54 -8.18 -13.27
C TYR A 104 3.92 -8.24 -13.93
N GLY A 105 4.61 -9.37 -13.76
CA GLY A 105 5.90 -9.64 -14.36
C GLY A 105 7.10 -8.90 -13.76
N LYS A 106 6.91 -8.06 -12.74
CA LYS A 106 8.02 -7.29 -12.14
C LYS A 106 9.12 -8.15 -11.51
N LEU A 107 8.81 -9.35 -11.07
CA LEU A 107 9.78 -10.29 -10.52
C LEU A 107 10.11 -11.45 -11.50
N GLY A 108 9.88 -11.24 -12.78
CA GLY A 108 10.17 -12.23 -13.82
C GLY A 108 11.64 -12.63 -13.93
N MET A 109 12.55 -11.78 -13.47
CA MET A 109 13.98 -12.06 -13.44
C MET A 109 14.41 -12.99 -12.28
N LEU A 110 13.60 -13.10 -11.23
CA LEU A 110 13.85 -14.04 -10.15
C LEU A 110 13.33 -15.43 -10.54
N ASP A 111 14.01 -16.48 -10.10
CA ASP A 111 13.49 -17.83 -10.23
C ASP A 111 12.23 -18.02 -9.36
N ARG A 112 11.45 -19.06 -9.73
CA ARG A 112 10.19 -19.34 -9.04
C ARG A 112 10.38 -19.66 -7.56
N GLU A 113 11.43 -20.41 -7.27
CA GLU A 113 11.73 -20.90 -5.92
C GLU A 113 12.09 -19.74 -5.00
N SER A 114 12.89 -18.82 -5.47
CA SER A 114 13.23 -17.60 -4.72
C SER A 114 11.98 -16.75 -4.40
N VAL A 115 11.08 -16.56 -5.37
CA VAL A 115 9.85 -15.79 -5.12
C VAL A 115 8.94 -16.51 -4.12
N VAL A 116 8.79 -17.82 -4.25
CA VAL A 116 8.03 -18.65 -3.27
C VAL A 116 8.65 -18.51 -1.89
N TYR A 117 9.97 -18.63 -1.78
CA TYR A 117 10.67 -18.50 -0.51
C TYR A 117 10.45 -17.16 0.17
N ILE A 118 10.52 -16.06 -0.59
CA ILE A 118 10.24 -14.71 -0.05
C ILE A 118 8.79 -14.62 0.45
N VAL A 119 7.82 -15.19 -0.28
CA VAL A 119 6.42 -15.22 0.16
C VAL A 119 6.24 -16.05 1.43
N GLU A 120 6.90 -17.19 1.55
CA GLU A 120 6.87 -18.02 2.75
C GLU A 120 7.52 -17.32 3.95
N TRP A 121 8.63 -16.65 3.72
CA TRP A 121 9.27 -15.81 4.74
C TRP A 121 8.33 -14.68 5.21
N LEU A 122 7.62 -14.02 4.29
CA LEU A 122 6.63 -12.99 4.64
C LEU A 122 5.45 -13.55 5.47
N LEU A 123 5.10 -14.82 5.26
CA LEU A 123 4.13 -15.53 6.09
C LEU A 123 4.68 -15.80 7.50
N GLU A 124 5.94 -16.20 7.62
CA GLU A 124 6.63 -16.42 8.90
C GLU A 124 6.77 -15.13 9.70
N GLN A 125 7.08 -14.02 9.03
CA GLN A 125 7.20 -12.70 9.65
C GLN A 125 5.83 -12.02 9.90
N HIS A 126 4.73 -12.69 9.61
CA HIS A 126 3.36 -12.17 9.77
C HIS A 126 3.02 -10.93 8.93
N TYR A 127 3.76 -10.62 7.87
CA TYR A 127 3.39 -9.60 6.89
C TYR A 127 2.26 -10.05 5.97
N ILE A 128 2.09 -11.35 5.82
CA ILE A 128 1.02 -12.01 5.07
C ILE A 128 0.36 -13.05 5.97
N LEU A 129 -0.95 -13.17 5.89
CA LEU A 129 -1.72 -14.24 6.53
C LEU A 129 -2.21 -15.24 5.49
N LYS A 130 -2.23 -16.49 5.89
CA LYS A 130 -2.79 -17.59 5.13
C LYS A 130 -4.04 -18.11 5.83
N THR A 131 -5.20 -17.88 5.24
CA THR A 131 -6.47 -18.34 5.79
C THR A 131 -6.95 -19.59 5.07
N LYS A 132 -7.63 -20.47 5.81
CA LYS A 132 -8.23 -21.68 5.24
C LYS A 132 -9.51 -21.27 4.50
N HIS A 133 -9.54 -21.56 3.23
CA HIS A 133 -10.75 -21.50 2.42
C HIS A 133 -11.20 -22.95 2.09
N PRO A 134 -12.49 -23.24 1.90
CA PRO A 134 -12.96 -24.62 1.64
C PRO A 134 -12.31 -25.34 0.47
N LYS A 135 -11.83 -24.58 -0.53
CA LYS A 135 -11.20 -25.17 -1.73
C LYS A 135 -9.67 -25.07 -1.72
N TYR A 136 -9.09 -24.01 -1.19
CA TYR A 136 -7.65 -23.77 -1.19
C TYR A 136 -7.30 -22.66 -0.19
N PRO A 137 -6.08 -22.70 0.37
CA PRO A 137 -5.63 -21.61 1.24
C PRO A 137 -5.45 -20.32 0.44
N VAL A 138 -5.90 -19.20 1.01
CA VAL A 138 -5.82 -17.88 0.41
C VAL A 138 -4.92 -16.96 1.24
N LEU A 139 -4.29 -16.01 0.57
CA LEU A 139 -3.38 -15.05 1.17
C LEU A 139 -4.04 -13.69 1.36
N HIS A 140 -3.70 -13.03 2.45
CA HIS A 140 -4.11 -11.66 2.75
C HIS A 140 -2.92 -10.87 3.28
N PRO A 141 -2.73 -9.61 2.89
CA PRO A 141 -1.77 -8.75 3.57
C PRO A 141 -2.27 -8.43 4.98
N THR A 142 -1.37 -8.36 5.94
CA THR A 142 -1.68 -7.88 7.29
C THR A 142 -1.58 -6.35 7.35
N TYR A 143 -1.95 -5.78 8.49
CA TYR A 143 -1.72 -4.35 8.72
C TYR A 143 -0.22 -4.02 8.67
N GLU A 144 0.60 -4.84 9.31
CA GLU A 144 2.07 -4.74 9.28
C GLU A 144 2.60 -4.90 7.85
N GLY A 145 2.03 -5.80 7.06
CA GLY A 145 2.39 -5.97 5.66
C GLY A 145 2.08 -4.73 4.80
N MET A 146 0.99 -4.04 5.05
CA MET A 146 0.66 -2.80 4.35
C MET A 146 1.55 -1.63 4.76
N HIS A 147 2.07 -1.66 6.00
CA HIS A 147 2.96 -0.65 6.57
C HIS A 147 4.41 -1.15 6.71
N TYR A 148 4.80 -2.17 5.95
CA TYR A 148 6.06 -2.88 6.11
C TYR A 148 7.31 -1.97 6.09
N LYS A 149 7.26 -0.84 5.38
CA LYS A 149 8.36 0.12 5.33
C LYS A 149 8.75 0.71 6.68
N GLU A 150 7.84 0.66 7.64
CA GLU A 150 8.02 1.15 8.99
C GLU A 150 8.58 0.07 9.92
N SER A 151 8.36 -1.20 9.57
CA SER A 151 8.70 -2.37 10.41
C SER A 151 9.85 -3.21 9.87
N ILE A 152 10.20 -3.09 8.58
CA ILE A 152 11.31 -3.84 8.01
C ILE A 152 12.64 -3.23 8.42
N THR A 153 13.52 -4.05 8.94
CA THR A 153 14.88 -3.66 9.30
C THR A 153 15.89 -4.22 8.31
N GLU A 154 17.04 -3.57 8.19
CA GLU A 154 18.13 -4.04 7.35
C GLU A 154 18.63 -5.43 7.79
N GLU A 155 18.60 -5.70 9.09
CA GLU A 155 18.99 -7.00 9.66
C GLU A 155 18.09 -8.14 9.14
N LEU A 156 16.78 -7.90 9.10
CA LEU A 156 15.82 -8.86 8.55
C LEU A 156 16.06 -9.10 7.05
N LEU A 157 16.40 -8.06 6.30
CA LEU A 157 16.71 -8.18 4.87
C LEU A 157 18.04 -8.95 4.65
N LYS A 158 19.03 -8.73 5.48
CA LYS A 158 20.30 -9.48 5.43
C LYS A 158 20.08 -10.96 5.76
N GLU A 159 19.30 -11.26 6.79
CA GLU A 159 18.91 -12.63 7.14
C GLU A 159 18.20 -13.33 5.98
N LEU A 160 17.23 -12.65 5.36
CA LEU A 160 16.54 -13.16 4.19
C LEU A 160 17.51 -13.44 3.02
N ALA A 161 18.42 -12.48 2.75
CA ALA A 161 19.40 -12.63 1.68
C ALA A 161 20.35 -13.83 1.90
N GLU A 162 20.76 -14.07 3.14
CA GLU A 162 21.59 -15.22 3.49
C GLU A 162 20.84 -16.53 3.27
N LYS A 163 19.60 -16.61 3.72
CA LYS A 163 18.74 -17.79 3.53
C LYS A 163 18.44 -18.07 2.05
N LEU A 164 18.34 -17.04 1.21
CA LEU A 164 18.15 -17.21 -0.23
C LEU A 164 19.39 -17.66 -0.98
N ARG A 165 20.58 -17.52 -0.38
CA ARG A 165 21.85 -17.94 -0.97
C ARG A 165 22.29 -19.36 -0.56
N GLY A 166 21.75 -19.86 0.54
CA GLY A 166 22.05 -21.19 1.09
C GLY A 166 21.32 -22.30 0.41
#